data_ed736fe19e1640d6ba67edb37da60c99
#
_entry.id   ed736fe19e1640d6ba67edb37da60c99
#
_cell.length_a   1.000
_cell.length_b   1.000
_cell.length_c   1.000
_cell.angle_alpha   90.00
_cell.angle_beta   90.00
_cell.angle_gamma   90.00
#
_symmetry.space_group_name_H-M   'P 1'
#
loop_
_entity.id
_entity.type
_entity.pdbx_description
1 polymer ?
#
loop_
_entity_poly.entity_id
_entity_poly.type
_entity_poly.pdbx_seq_one_letter_code
_entity_poly.pdbx_strand_id
1 'polypeptide(L)'
;SQSSLFFDAPTLTPSGLPKMTLAEEVKSEVEILGLDVSGHLLSFYAKLLNQIGAVRVKDFLNFRSNTGIFLAGVKVAVQSPPVRSGKRTIFLSLDDGSGCSDSTFFESTQIHSARTIYNSNLLLVYGFLRRTGARGVSVRAHCAWDLGEVYEIWRDSGEDIEAVRSYLSILIKQASMRKEPVHF
;
A
#
# COMPACT_ATOMS: atom_id res chain seq x y z
N SER A 1 -69.47 12.39 12.85
CA SER A 1 -68.84 11.42 11.94
C SER A 1 -67.39 11.81 11.76
N GLN A 2 -66.51 11.26 12.60
CA GLN A 2 -65.05 11.43 12.47
C GLN A 2 -64.45 10.22 11.75
N SER A 3 -63.99 10.42 10.53
CA SER A 3 -63.20 9.45 9.80
C SER A 3 -61.75 9.52 10.25
N SER A 4 -61.28 8.53 11.01
CA SER A 4 -59.87 8.38 11.34
C SER A 4 -59.17 7.70 10.14
N LEU A 5 -58.32 8.46 9.48
CA LEU A 5 -57.37 7.95 8.50
C LEU A 5 -56.21 7.28 9.27
N PHE A 6 -56.24 5.94 9.29
CA PHE A 6 -55.05 5.16 9.69
C PHE A 6 -54.07 5.16 8.52
N PHE A 7 -52.98 5.89 8.66
CA PHE A 7 -51.82 5.67 7.82
C PHE A 7 -51.10 4.41 8.31
N ASP A 8 -51.23 3.33 7.56
CA ASP A 8 -50.38 2.18 7.73
C ASP A 8 -48.95 2.57 7.35
N ALA A 9 -48.07 2.67 8.36
CA ALA A 9 -46.66 2.79 8.11
C ALA A 9 -46.16 1.48 7.48
N PRO A 10 -45.36 1.54 6.42
CA PRO A 10 -44.82 0.33 5.83
C PRO A 10 -43.92 -0.37 6.86
N THR A 11 -44.28 -1.57 7.22
CA THR A 11 -43.46 -2.47 8.02
C THR A 11 -42.21 -2.81 7.21
N LEU A 12 -41.10 -2.19 7.57
CA LEU A 12 -39.80 -2.56 7.06
C LEU A 12 -39.49 -3.99 7.53
N THR A 13 -39.57 -4.92 6.60
CA THR A 13 -39.06 -6.27 6.82
C THR A 13 -37.56 -6.18 7.12
N PRO A 14 -37.08 -6.73 8.24
CA PRO A 14 -35.65 -6.71 8.52
C PRO A 14 -34.92 -7.42 7.40
N SER A 15 -33.98 -6.74 6.75
CA SER A 15 -33.06 -7.37 5.81
C SER A 15 -32.35 -8.50 6.55
N GLY A 16 -32.39 -9.72 6.03
CA GLY A 16 -31.83 -10.92 6.66
C GLY A 16 -30.30 -10.96 6.70
N LEU A 17 -29.63 -9.80 6.73
CA LEU A 17 -28.19 -9.69 6.98
C LEU A 17 -27.96 -9.83 8.49
N PRO A 18 -27.05 -10.73 8.90
CA PRO A 18 -26.67 -10.86 10.30
C PRO A 18 -26.16 -9.52 10.83
N LYS A 19 -26.64 -9.11 12.01
CA LYS A 19 -26.17 -7.90 12.66
C LYS A 19 -24.69 -8.09 12.99
N MET A 20 -23.85 -7.13 12.63
CA MET A 20 -22.46 -7.11 13.04
C MET A 20 -22.37 -7.11 14.57
N THR A 21 -21.40 -7.86 15.08
CA THR A 21 -21.08 -7.82 16.51
C THR A 21 -20.44 -6.49 16.85
N LEU A 22 -20.51 -6.06 18.13
CA LEU A 22 -19.85 -4.84 18.58
C LEU A 22 -18.35 -4.82 18.25
N ALA A 23 -17.69 -5.98 18.33
CA ALA A 23 -16.27 -6.12 17.97
C ALA A 23 -16.02 -5.91 16.47
N GLU A 24 -16.91 -6.37 15.61
CA GLU A 24 -16.84 -6.17 14.16
C GLU A 24 -17.12 -4.72 13.78
N GLU A 25 -18.07 -4.06 14.44
CA GLU A 25 -18.35 -2.63 14.26
C GLU A 25 -17.15 -1.78 14.64
N VAL A 26 -16.54 -2.01 15.81
CA VAL A 26 -15.35 -1.29 16.27
C VAL A 26 -14.17 -1.52 15.32
N LYS A 27 -13.96 -2.75 14.86
CA LYS A 27 -12.89 -3.06 13.90
C LYS A 27 -13.10 -2.33 12.58
N SER A 28 -14.34 -2.31 12.07
CA SER A 28 -14.69 -1.61 10.83
C SER A 28 -14.48 -0.09 10.97
N GLU A 29 -14.87 0.51 12.08
CA GLU A 29 -14.66 1.94 12.35
C GLU A 29 -13.18 2.29 12.43
N VAL A 30 -12.36 1.46 13.09
CA VAL A 30 -10.90 1.66 13.17
C VAL A 30 -10.24 1.56 11.81
N GLU A 31 -10.66 0.61 10.95
CA GLU A 31 -10.18 0.49 9.58
C GLU A 31 -10.55 1.70 8.73
N ILE A 32 -11.79 2.20 8.81
CA ILE A 32 -12.24 3.39 8.09
C ILE A 32 -11.46 4.63 8.55
N LEU A 33 -11.28 4.84 9.85
CA LEU A 33 -10.51 5.95 10.40
C LEU A 33 -9.03 5.86 9.99
N GLY A 34 -8.45 4.66 9.94
CA GLY A 34 -7.08 4.42 9.46
C GLY A 34 -6.90 4.83 7.99
N LEU A 35 -7.83 4.48 7.11
CA LEU A 35 -7.83 4.88 5.71
C LEU A 35 -7.93 6.40 5.53
N ASP A 36 -8.76 7.06 6.32
CA ASP A 36 -8.90 8.53 6.29
C ASP A 36 -7.61 9.23 6.73
N VAL A 37 -6.99 8.77 7.81
CA VAL A 37 -5.70 9.30 8.30
C VAL A 37 -4.59 9.08 7.28
N SER A 38 -4.50 7.91 6.67
CA SER A 38 -3.50 7.59 5.64
C SER A 38 -3.66 8.46 4.41
N GLY A 39 -4.89 8.65 3.94
CA GLY A 39 -5.21 9.55 2.83
C GLY A 39 -4.83 11.00 3.11
N HIS A 40 -5.09 11.48 4.31
CA HIS A 40 -4.73 12.83 4.74
C HIS A 40 -3.22 13.03 4.82
N LEU A 41 -2.49 12.09 5.39
CA LEU A 41 -1.02 12.12 5.44
C LEU A 41 -0.39 12.14 4.05
N LEU A 42 -0.87 11.28 3.15
CA LEU A 42 -0.33 11.19 1.79
C LEU A 42 -0.69 12.40 0.93
N SER A 43 -1.79 13.09 1.22
CA SER A 43 -2.15 14.32 0.51
C SER A 43 -1.10 15.42 0.64
N PHE A 44 -0.37 15.46 1.74
CA PHE A 44 0.77 16.36 1.94
C PHE A 44 1.88 16.13 0.91
N TYR A 45 2.09 14.88 0.49
CA TYR A 45 3.13 14.48 -0.47
C TYR A 45 2.61 14.41 -1.91
N ALA A 46 1.37 14.80 -2.17
CA ALA A 46 0.69 14.57 -3.44
C ALA A 46 1.46 15.13 -4.64
N LYS A 47 2.03 16.33 -4.53
CA LYS A 47 2.82 16.95 -5.60
C LYS A 47 4.05 16.13 -5.97
N LEU A 48 4.81 15.69 -4.97
CA LEU A 48 5.97 14.83 -5.16
C LEU A 48 5.57 13.48 -5.75
N LEU A 49 4.55 12.84 -5.20
CA LEU A 49 4.08 11.52 -5.65
C LEU A 49 3.57 11.56 -7.08
N ASN A 50 2.89 12.62 -7.49
CA ASN A 50 2.47 12.82 -8.87
C ASN A 50 3.68 12.97 -9.82
N GLN A 51 4.71 13.69 -9.41
CA GLN A 51 5.92 13.86 -10.20
C GLN A 51 6.75 12.56 -10.30
N ILE A 52 6.78 11.75 -9.25
CA ILE A 52 7.38 10.41 -9.26
C ILE A 52 6.59 9.47 -10.18
N GLY A 53 5.30 9.67 -10.31
CA GLY A 53 4.38 8.78 -11.01
C GLY A 53 3.91 7.61 -10.14
N ALA A 54 3.76 7.83 -8.82
CA ALA A 54 3.26 6.82 -7.91
C ALA A 54 1.82 6.41 -8.27
N VAL A 55 1.55 5.11 -8.21
CA VAL A 55 0.25 4.54 -8.56
C VAL A 55 -0.54 4.29 -7.28
N ARG A 56 -1.82 4.69 -7.29
CA ARG A 56 -2.74 4.44 -6.19
C ARG A 56 -3.20 2.98 -6.19
N VAL A 57 -3.40 2.42 -5.00
CA VAL A 57 -3.88 1.03 -4.85
C VAL A 57 -5.18 0.79 -5.60
N LYS A 58 -6.11 1.74 -5.57
CA LYS A 58 -7.39 1.66 -6.30
C LYS A 58 -7.22 1.49 -7.81
N ASP A 59 -6.08 1.89 -8.37
CA ASP A 59 -5.82 1.90 -9.82
C ASP A 59 -4.98 0.70 -10.27
N PHE A 60 -4.54 -0.17 -9.37
CA PHE A 60 -3.67 -1.31 -9.68
C PHE A 60 -4.25 -2.25 -10.75
N LEU A 61 -5.56 -2.45 -10.76
CA LEU A 61 -6.22 -3.30 -11.73
C LEU A 61 -6.19 -2.75 -13.17
N ASN A 62 -5.90 -1.46 -13.34
CA ASN A 62 -5.77 -0.80 -14.64
C ASN A 62 -4.44 -1.12 -15.33
N PHE A 63 -3.49 -1.70 -14.60
CA PHE A 63 -2.16 -2.03 -15.10
C PHE A 63 -2.02 -3.52 -15.40
N ARG A 64 -1.13 -3.84 -16.33
CA ARG A 64 -0.79 -5.23 -16.64
C ARG A 64 0.09 -5.83 -15.55
N SER A 65 0.01 -7.14 -15.38
CA SER A 65 0.97 -7.88 -14.55
C SER A 65 2.41 -7.63 -15.02
N ASN A 66 3.35 -7.58 -14.09
CA ASN A 66 4.77 -7.24 -14.31
C ASN A 66 5.04 -5.78 -14.71
N THR A 67 4.08 -4.88 -14.57
CA THR A 67 4.35 -3.45 -14.71
C THR A 67 5.12 -2.95 -13.50
N GLY A 68 6.25 -2.26 -13.74
CA GLY A 68 7.02 -1.59 -12.69
C GLY A 68 6.29 -0.33 -12.22
N ILE A 69 6.10 -0.19 -10.91
CA ILE A 69 5.41 0.94 -10.30
C ILE A 69 6.12 1.46 -9.06
N PHE A 70 5.87 2.73 -8.75
CA PHE A 70 6.05 3.28 -7.41
C PHE A 70 4.72 3.29 -6.66
N LEU A 71 4.77 2.94 -5.38
CA LEU A 71 3.65 2.93 -4.45
C LEU A 71 4.09 3.63 -3.17
N ALA A 72 3.29 4.54 -2.66
CA ALA A 72 3.50 5.15 -1.35
C ALA A 72 2.36 4.80 -0.40
N GLY A 73 2.67 4.63 0.86
CA GLY A 73 1.65 4.34 1.86
C GLY A 73 2.15 4.38 3.29
N VAL A 74 1.22 4.36 4.20
CA VAL A 74 1.45 4.19 5.63
C VAL A 74 1.60 2.69 5.92
N LYS A 75 2.63 2.33 6.67
CA LYS A 75 2.85 0.96 7.09
C LYS A 75 1.76 0.49 8.06
N VAL A 76 1.03 -0.52 7.66
CA VAL A 76 -0.01 -1.17 8.48
C VAL A 76 0.55 -2.38 9.20
N ALA A 77 1.33 -3.20 8.51
CA ALA A 77 1.91 -4.42 9.05
C ALA A 77 3.20 -4.79 8.35
N VAL A 78 4.09 -5.42 9.08
CA VAL A 78 5.31 -6.07 8.57
C VAL A 78 5.39 -7.47 9.18
N GLN A 79 5.59 -8.47 8.35
CA GLN A 79 5.76 -9.85 8.78
C GLN A 79 6.94 -10.49 8.07
N SER A 80 7.72 -11.27 8.81
CA SER A 80 8.79 -12.09 8.25
C SER A 80 8.68 -13.50 8.84
N PRO A 81 7.72 -14.30 8.34
CA PRO A 81 7.52 -15.65 8.85
C PRO A 81 8.73 -16.53 8.53
N PRO A 82 9.08 -17.48 9.40
CA PRO A 82 10.10 -18.46 9.11
C PRO A 82 9.62 -19.37 7.96
N VAL A 83 10.42 -19.50 6.91
CA VAL A 83 10.16 -20.43 5.82
C VAL A 83 11.05 -21.66 5.93
N ARG A 84 10.52 -22.82 5.52
CA ARG A 84 11.23 -24.11 5.60
C ARG A 84 12.59 -24.12 4.88
N SER A 85 12.76 -23.28 3.87
CA SER A 85 14.00 -23.12 3.11
C SER A 85 15.09 -22.33 3.84
N GLY A 86 14.80 -21.76 5.01
CA GLY A 86 15.70 -20.84 5.73
C GLY A 86 15.81 -19.45 5.11
N LYS A 87 15.26 -19.24 3.94
CA LYS A 87 15.22 -17.91 3.29
C LYS A 87 14.19 -17.04 3.98
N ARG A 88 14.53 -15.79 4.24
CA ARG A 88 13.62 -14.82 4.84
C ARG A 88 12.88 -14.05 3.76
N THR A 89 11.57 -13.94 3.90
CA THR A 89 10.71 -13.10 3.06
C THR A 89 10.04 -12.07 3.95
N ILE A 90 10.07 -10.80 3.55
CA ILE A 90 9.36 -9.73 4.25
C ILE A 90 8.06 -9.45 3.50
N PHE A 91 6.95 -9.50 4.22
CA PHE A 91 5.63 -9.07 3.77
C PHE A 91 5.31 -7.73 4.40
N LEU A 92 5.10 -6.73 3.57
CA LEU A 92 4.80 -5.36 3.97
C LEU A 92 3.41 -4.98 3.46
N SER A 93 2.52 -4.58 4.37
CA SER A 93 1.21 -4.03 4.01
C SER A 93 1.23 -2.51 4.17
N LEU A 94 0.86 -1.82 3.09
CA LEU A 94 0.76 -0.36 3.02
C LEU A 94 -0.68 0.06 2.72
N ASP A 95 -1.08 1.14 3.36
CA ASP A 95 -2.34 1.84 3.14
C ASP A 95 -2.07 3.23 2.55
N ASP A 96 -2.64 3.51 1.38
CA ASP A 96 -2.49 4.79 0.69
C ASP A 96 -3.75 5.68 0.78
N GLY A 97 -4.72 5.30 1.61
CA GLY A 97 -6.00 5.97 1.74
C GLY A 97 -7.04 5.56 0.69
N SER A 98 -6.63 4.95 -0.42
CA SER A 98 -7.55 4.36 -1.41
C SER A 98 -7.74 2.86 -1.24
N GLY A 99 -6.87 2.22 -0.48
CA GLY A 99 -6.87 0.80 -0.18
C GLY A 99 -5.55 0.33 0.41
N CYS A 100 -5.50 -0.94 0.81
CA CYS A 100 -4.31 -1.61 1.29
C CYS A 100 -3.69 -2.45 0.19
N SER A 101 -2.37 -2.46 0.13
CA SER A 101 -1.59 -3.29 -0.79
C SER A 101 -0.54 -4.09 -0.02
N ASP A 102 -0.36 -5.34 -0.43
CA ASP A 102 0.69 -6.21 0.08
C ASP A 102 1.89 -6.20 -0.87
N SER A 103 3.06 -5.94 -0.29
CA SER A 103 4.34 -5.95 -0.98
C SER A 103 5.22 -7.05 -0.41
N THR A 104 5.82 -7.86 -1.28
CA THR A 104 6.69 -8.97 -0.91
C THR A 104 8.13 -8.65 -1.30
N PHE A 105 9.03 -8.66 -0.30
CA PHE A 105 10.47 -8.53 -0.48
C PHE A 105 11.14 -9.88 -0.30
N PHE A 106 11.67 -10.43 -1.36
CA PHE A 106 12.47 -11.66 -1.29
C PHE A 106 13.88 -11.37 -0.75
N GLU A 107 14.56 -12.40 -0.30
CA GLU A 107 15.87 -12.29 0.36
C GLU A 107 16.88 -11.48 -0.45
N SER A 108 16.90 -11.65 -1.77
CA SER A 108 17.81 -10.92 -2.67
C SER A 108 17.60 -9.41 -2.68
N THR A 109 16.40 -8.94 -2.34
CA THR A 109 16.02 -7.52 -2.38
C THR A 109 15.97 -6.88 -0.99
N GLN A 110 16.03 -7.67 0.09
CA GLN A 110 15.87 -7.17 1.46
C GLN A 110 17.06 -6.35 1.97
N ILE A 111 18.28 -6.68 1.54
CA ILE A 111 19.54 -6.18 2.16
C ILE A 111 19.56 -4.66 2.24
N HIS A 112 19.10 -3.96 1.23
CA HIS A 112 19.12 -2.50 1.17
C HIS A 112 17.87 -1.84 1.74
N SER A 113 16.79 -2.59 1.93
CA SER A 113 15.48 -2.04 2.29
C SER A 113 14.97 -2.48 3.66
N ALA A 114 15.49 -3.57 4.22
CA ALA A 114 14.97 -4.14 5.46
C ALA A 114 14.97 -3.14 6.62
N ARG A 115 16.06 -2.42 6.83
CA ARG A 115 16.16 -1.42 7.89
C ARG A 115 15.10 -0.32 7.73
N THR A 116 14.93 0.18 6.52
CA THR A 116 13.94 1.21 6.19
C THR A 116 12.53 0.69 6.44
N ILE A 117 12.21 -0.53 6.00
CA ILE A 117 10.90 -1.15 6.19
C ILE A 117 10.53 -1.25 7.67
N TYR A 118 11.47 -1.65 8.53
CA TYR A 118 11.19 -1.79 9.96
C TYR A 118 11.17 -0.46 10.72
N ASN A 119 11.97 0.51 10.32
CA ASN A 119 12.14 1.77 11.06
C ASN A 119 11.21 2.90 10.61
N SER A 120 10.69 2.85 9.38
CA SER A 120 9.84 3.89 8.83
C SER A 120 8.38 3.50 8.84
N ASN A 121 7.50 4.46 9.12
CA ASN A 121 6.05 4.26 9.09
C ASN A 121 5.40 4.75 7.79
N LEU A 122 6.07 5.60 7.05
CA LEU A 122 5.61 6.14 5.78
C LEU A 122 6.65 5.81 4.71
N LEU A 123 6.26 4.99 3.75
CA LEU A 123 7.19 4.34 2.82
C LEU A 123 6.84 4.63 1.37
N LEU A 124 7.88 4.77 0.55
CA LEU A 124 7.82 4.68 -0.90
C LEU A 124 8.43 3.34 -1.32
N VAL A 125 7.71 2.57 -2.11
CA VAL A 125 8.12 1.24 -2.59
C VAL A 125 8.19 1.25 -4.10
N TYR A 126 9.21 0.61 -4.66
CA TYR A 126 9.31 0.29 -6.07
C TYR A 126 9.26 -1.22 -6.27
N GLY A 127 8.45 -1.67 -7.20
CA GLY A 127 8.33 -3.08 -7.52
C GLY A 127 7.44 -3.33 -8.74
N PHE A 128 7.11 -4.59 -8.94
CA PHE A 128 6.33 -5.04 -10.08
C PHE A 128 4.98 -5.59 -9.63
N LEU A 129 3.92 -5.17 -10.29
CA LEU A 129 2.58 -5.66 -10.02
C LEU A 129 2.47 -7.15 -10.38
N ARG A 130 1.82 -7.92 -9.51
CA ARG A 130 1.49 -9.32 -9.74
C ARG A 130 0.01 -9.55 -9.54
N ARG A 131 -0.63 -10.11 -10.54
CA ARG A 131 -2.03 -10.53 -10.40
C ARG A 131 -2.10 -11.88 -9.71
N THR A 132 -2.91 -11.96 -8.66
CA THR A 132 -3.20 -13.16 -7.89
C THR A 132 -4.71 -13.43 -7.98
N GLY A 133 -5.13 -14.10 -9.05
CA GLY A 133 -6.55 -14.33 -9.33
C GLY A 133 -7.26 -13.16 -10.03
N ALA A 134 -8.59 -13.20 -10.07
CA ALA A 134 -9.40 -12.26 -10.86
C ALA A 134 -9.40 -10.82 -10.31
N ARG A 135 -9.24 -10.65 -9.02
CA ARG A 135 -9.31 -9.34 -8.34
C ARG A 135 -8.13 -9.04 -7.43
N GLY A 136 -7.25 -10.01 -7.20
CA GLY A 136 -6.08 -9.85 -6.35
C GLY A 136 -4.92 -9.23 -7.11
N VAL A 137 -4.31 -8.18 -6.55
CA VAL A 137 -3.06 -7.60 -7.04
C VAL A 137 -2.14 -7.39 -5.84
N SER A 138 -0.93 -7.89 -5.96
CA SER A 138 0.16 -7.67 -5.01
C SER A 138 1.36 -7.05 -5.71
N VAL A 139 2.33 -6.60 -4.95
CA VAL A 139 3.57 -6.01 -5.46
C VAL A 139 4.74 -6.92 -5.11
N ARG A 140 5.49 -7.35 -6.11
CA ARG A 140 6.81 -7.92 -5.92
C ARG A 140 7.79 -6.77 -5.78
N ALA A 141 8.11 -6.43 -4.54
CA ALA A 141 8.89 -5.23 -4.22
C ALA A 141 10.39 -5.46 -4.35
N HIS A 142 11.09 -4.43 -4.79
CA HIS A 142 12.54 -4.43 -4.97
C HIS A 142 13.23 -3.44 -4.06
N CYS A 143 12.63 -2.29 -3.82
CA CYS A 143 13.20 -1.21 -3.03
C CYS A 143 12.16 -0.55 -2.14
N ALA A 144 12.60 -0.04 -1.00
CA ALA A 144 11.82 0.82 -0.12
C ALA A 144 12.65 1.99 0.38
N TRP A 145 12.02 3.15 0.48
CA TRP A 145 12.58 4.38 1.03
C TRP A 145 11.62 4.95 2.07
N ASP A 146 12.17 5.69 3.01
CA ASP A 146 11.37 6.58 3.84
C ASP A 146 10.85 7.74 2.98
N LEU A 147 9.53 7.92 2.92
CA LEU A 147 8.96 8.97 2.07
C LEU A 147 9.33 10.37 2.55
N GLY A 148 9.49 10.56 3.85
CA GLY A 148 9.95 11.82 4.43
C GLY A 148 11.36 12.21 3.95
N GLU A 149 12.28 11.24 3.89
CA GLU A 149 13.63 11.46 3.37
C GLU A 149 13.63 11.83 1.88
N VAL A 150 12.82 11.14 1.09
CA VAL A 150 12.64 11.47 -0.34
C VAL A 150 12.07 12.88 -0.52
N TYR A 151 11.11 13.25 0.32
CA TYR A 151 10.54 14.60 0.32
C TYR A 151 11.56 15.67 0.66
N GLU A 152 12.44 15.45 1.64
CA GLU A 152 13.51 16.38 1.99
C GLU A 152 14.46 16.61 0.81
N ILE A 153 14.87 15.55 0.12
CA ILE A 153 15.71 15.67 -1.10
C ILE A 153 15.01 16.51 -2.15
N TRP A 154 13.74 16.30 -2.36
CA TRP A 154 12.95 17.07 -3.32
C TRP A 154 12.86 18.55 -2.92
N ARG A 155 12.60 18.85 -1.65
CA ARG A 155 12.54 20.22 -1.14
C ARG A 155 13.90 20.93 -1.20
N ASP A 156 14.96 20.28 -0.79
CA ASP A 156 16.32 20.85 -0.74
C ASP A 156 16.89 21.10 -2.14
N SER A 157 16.46 20.31 -3.12
CA SER A 157 16.83 20.53 -4.54
C SER A 157 15.99 21.61 -5.25
N GLY A 158 15.08 22.27 -4.55
CA GLY A 158 14.16 23.25 -5.17
C GLY A 158 13.01 22.59 -5.94
N GLU A 159 12.51 21.48 -5.45
CA GLU A 159 11.46 20.67 -6.07
C GLU A 159 11.87 20.06 -7.42
N ASP A 160 13.15 19.75 -7.58
CA ASP A 160 13.67 19.11 -8.77
C ASP A 160 13.42 17.60 -8.76
N ILE A 161 12.56 17.13 -9.64
CA ILE A 161 12.22 15.70 -9.77
C ILE A 161 13.41 14.88 -10.29
N GLU A 162 14.29 15.44 -11.08
CA GLU A 162 15.44 14.71 -11.60
C GLU A 162 16.46 14.39 -10.49
N ALA A 163 16.60 15.27 -9.49
CA ALA A 163 17.39 14.98 -8.29
C ALA A 163 16.80 13.79 -7.52
N VAL A 164 15.48 13.73 -7.38
CA VAL A 164 14.79 12.61 -6.75
C VAL A 164 14.97 11.33 -7.55
N ARG A 165 14.75 11.36 -8.86
CA ARG A 165 14.93 10.20 -9.75
C ARG A 165 16.35 9.66 -9.70
N SER A 166 17.35 10.52 -9.68
CA SER A 166 18.75 10.14 -9.53
C SER A 166 18.99 9.41 -8.21
N TYR A 167 18.47 9.94 -7.11
CA TYR A 167 18.55 9.31 -5.81
C TYR A 167 17.90 7.92 -5.77
N LEU A 168 16.67 7.81 -6.25
CA LEU A 168 15.92 6.55 -6.29
C LEU A 168 16.61 5.51 -7.18
N SER A 169 17.20 5.94 -8.29
CA SER A 169 17.85 5.07 -9.27
C SER A 169 19.04 4.30 -8.70
N ILE A 170 19.73 4.84 -7.70
CA ILE A 170 20.89 4.19 -7.06
C ILE A 170 20.47 2.85 -6.45
N LEU A 171 19.43 2.85 -5.64
CA LEU A 171 18.94 1.65 -4.97
C LEU A 171 18.31 0.67 -5.97
N ILE A 172 17.59 1.18 -6.96
CA ILE A 172 16.97 0.35 -8.01
C ILE A 172 18.04 -0.41 -8.79
N LYS A 173 19.11 0.25 -9.18
CA LYS A 173 20.25 -0.39 -9.85
C LYS A 173 20.91 -1.46 -8.98
N GLN A 174 21.14 -1.18 -7.70
CA GLN A 174 21.73 -2.13 -6.75
C GLN A 174 20.84 -3.39 -6.60
N ALA A 175 19.52 -3.22 -6.49
CA ALA A 175 18.58 -4.32 -6.40
C ALA A 175 18.51 -5.14 -7.69
N SER A 176 18.65 -4.51 -8.87
CA SER A 176 18.60 -5.16 -10.18
C SER A 176 19.86 -5.97 -10.52
N MET A 177 21.01 -5.62 -9.93
CA MET A 177 22.28 -6.33 -10.16
C MET A 177 22.34 -7.72 -9.51
N ARG A 178 21.47 -7.99 -8.54
CA ARG A 178 21.37 -9.30 -7.89
C ARG A 178 20.31 -10.15 -8.60
N LYS A 179 20.73 -10.80 -9.68
CA LYS A 179 19.92 -11.87 -10.30
C LYS A 179 19.75 -12.98 -9.28
N GLU A 180 18.53 -13.36 -8.97
CA GLU A 180 18.26 -14.61 -8.26
C GLU A 180 18.91 -15.76 -9.05
N PRO A 181 19.63 -16.69 -8.40
CA PRO A 181 20.03 -17.91 -9.08
C PRO A 181 18.75 -18.61 -9.55
N VAL A 182 18.65 -18.80 -10.85
CA VAL A 182 17.57 -19.59 -11.46
C VAL A 182 17.80 -21.02 -10.99
N HIS A 183 17.01 -21.48 -10.03
CA HIS A 183 16.94 -22.91 -9.70
C HIS A 183 16.04 -23.54 -10.76
N PHE A 184 16.68 -24.30 -11.65
CA PHE A 184 16.01 -25.26 -12.54
C PHE A 184 15.43 -26.41 -11.74
#